data_de100d82c9973f456b781cd89936bb70
#
_entry.id   de100d82c9973f456b781cd89936bb70
#
_cell.length_a   1.000
_cell.length_b   1.000
_cell.length_c   1.000
_cell.angle_alpha   90.00
_cell.angle_beta   90.00
_cell.angle_gamma   90.00
#
_symmetry.space_group_name_H-M   'P 1'
#
loop_
_entity.id
_entity.type
_entity.pdbx_description
1 polymer ?
#
loop_
_entity_poly.entity_id
_entity_poly.type
_entity_poly.pdbx_seq_one_letter_code
_entity_poly.pdbx_strand_id
1 'polypeptide(L)'
;MRTTRAVLFDFGGVLAEDGFSDGLEALGCEQHLPVADMTQAGMHAVYDSGYVTGQGTEADFWALLRERTGLRGDDAVLTETIIDGFVVRPWMLVLVQRLRSLGYVTGILSDQTDWLDRLDAGQHFYRCFDRVYNSYRLGKGKCDPSVFGDVAADLGLSPSQILFIDDNDQNVKRARSAGLHAIHYRDRKRFLDELDRWLLAG
;
A
#
# COMPACT_ATOMS: atom_id res chain seq x y z
N MET A 1 24.99 11.59 12.02
CA MET A 1 24.19 12.07 10.87
C MET A 1 23.42 10.90 10.31
N ARG A 2 22.10 10.97 10.23
CA ARG A 2 21.30 9.99 9.50
C ARG A 2 21.62 10.13 8.02
N THR A 3 21.83 9.00 7.35
CA THR A 3 22.22 8.97 5.94
C THR A 3 21.03 8.73 5.02
N THR A 4 19.77 8.91 5.51
CA THR A 4 18.56 8.64 4.72
C THR A 4 18.52 9.47 3.46
N ARG A 5 18.23 8.79 2.37
CA ARG A 5 18.18 9.34 1.02
C ARG A 5 16.88 9.06 0.28
N ALA A 6 16.11 8.07 0.74
CA ALA A 6 14.82 7.73 0.16
C ALA A 6 13.73 7.61 1.22
N VAL A 7 12.51 7.98 0.85
CA VAL A 7 11.30 7.82 1.67
C VAL A 7 10.26 7.08 0.83
N LEU A 8 9.85 5.92 1.32
CA LEU A 8 8.87 5.05 0.68
C LEU A 8 7.58 5.05 1.49
N PHE A 9 6.46 5.06 0.81
CA PHE A 9 5.12 5.10 1.40
C PHE A 9 4.32 3.88 0.95
N ASP A 10 3.60 3.25 1.87
CA ASP A 10 2.48 2.40 1.49
C ASP A 10 1.37 3.26 0.84
N PHE A 11 0.47 2.61 0.11
CA PHE A 11 -0.63 3.29 -0.56
C PHE A 11 -1.91 3.29 0.28
N GLY A 12 -2.61 2.16 0.41
CA GLY A 12 -3.81 2.03 1.22
C GLY A 12 -3.52 2.29 2.69
N GLY A 13 -4.38 3.02 3.40
CA GLY A 13 -4.17 3.39 4.79
C GLY A 13 -3.15 4.51 5.03
N VAL A 14 -2.23 4.78 4.07
CA VAL A 14 -1.18 5.81 4.17
C VAL A 14 -1.37 6.94 3.17
N LEU A 15 -1.11 6.72 1.88
CA LEU A 15 -1.28 7.73 0.82
C LEU A 15 -2.74 7.96 0.47
N ALA A 16 -3.55 6.92 0.59
CA ALA A 16 -5.00 6.96 0.42
C ALA A 16 -5.70 6.39 1.66
N GLU A 17 -7.02 6.51 1.73
CA GLU A 17 -7.83 5.74 2.67
C GLU A 17 -7.71 4.24 2.34
N ASP A 18 -8.04 3.34 3.27
CA ASP A 18 -7.99 1.89 3.06
C ASP A 18 -9.20 1.41 2.24
N GLY A 19 -9.21 1.77 0.95
CA GLY A 19 -10.33 1.46 0.07
C GLY A 19 -10.59 -0.04 -0.11
N PHE A 20 -9.59 -0.90 0.12
CA PHE A 20 -9.78 -2.34 0.05
C PHE A 20 -10.67 -2.85 1.19
N SER A 21 -10.31 -2.51 2.42
CA SER A 21 -11.11 -2.89 3.59
C SER A 21 -12.48 -2.20 3.57
N ASP A 22 -12.51 -0.89 3.35
CA ASP A 22 -13.73 -0.09 3.33
C ASP A 22 -14.72 -0.58 2.25
N GLY A 23 -14.21 -0.90 1.05
CA GLY A 23 -15.01 -1.42 -0.05
C GLY A 23 -15.58 -2.82 0.25
N LEU A 24 -14.78 -3.72 0.82
CA LEU A 24 -15.26 -5.04 1.24
C LEU A 24 -16.32 -4.94 2.35
N GLU A 25 -16.15 -4.02 3.31
CA GLU A 25 -17.15 -3.75 4.34
C GLU A 25 -18.46 -3.21 3.74
N ALA A 26 -18.36 -2.28 2.78
CA ALA A 26 -19.52 -1.75 2.09
C ALA A 26 -20.29 -2.84 1.34
N LEU A 27 -19.59 -3.70 0.59
CA LEU A 27 -20.20 -4.85 -0.12
C LEU A 27 -20.83 -5.84 0.86
N GLY A 28 -20.19 -6.10 2.00
CA GLY A 28 -20.74 -6.95 3.06
C GLY A 28 -22.04 -6.36 3.64
N CYS A 29 -22.03 -5.07 3.96
CA CYS A 29 -23.22 -4.37 4.45
C CYS A 29 -24.37 -4.40 3.46
N GLU A 30 -24.10 -4.08 2.18
CA GLU A 30 -25.11 -4.05 1.12
C GLU A 30 -25.81 -5.41 0.94
N GLN A 31 -25.04 -6.50 1.04
CA GLN A 31 -25.57 -7.85 0.83
C GLN A 31 -25.91 -8.61 2.12
N HIS A 32 -25.90 -7.92 3.26
CA HIS A 32 -26.19 -8.51 4.58
C HIS A 32 -25.27 -9.71 4.94
N LEU A 33 -24.00 -9.65 4.48
CA LEU A 33 -22.97 -10.62 4.84
C LEU A 33 -22.22 -10.17 6.11
N PRO A 34 -21.62 -11.11 6.86
CA PRO A 34 -20.83 -10.75 8.06
C PRO A 34 -19.61 -9.88 7.68
N VAL A 35 -19.65 -8.61 8.04
CA VAL A 35 -18.64 -7.60 7.64
C VAL A 35 -17.22 -7.98 8.06
N ALA A 36 -17.03 -8.46 9.30
CA ALA A 36 -15.71 -8.88 9.78
C ALA A 36 -15.14 -10.05 8.97
N ASP A 37 -15.99 -10.96 8.52
CA ASP A 37 -15.60 -12.11 7.70
C ASP A 37 -15.24 -11.65 6.27
N MET A 38 -15.92 -10.61 5.75
CA MET A 38 -15.67 -10.05 4.41
C MET A 38 -14.24 -9.51 4.27
N THR A 39 -13.80 -8.66 5.19
CA THR A 39 -12.44 -8.09 5.15
C THR A 39 -11.38 -9.18 5.28
N GLN A 40 -11.56 -10.11 6.23
CA GLN A 40 -10.62 -11.21 6.41
C GLN A 40 -10.60 -12.14 5.18
N ALA A 41 -11.77 -12.52 4.67
CA ALA A 41 -11.86 -13.37 3.49
C ALA A 41 -11.25 -12.70 2.24
N GLY A 42 -11.47 -11.38 2.06
CA GLY A 42 -10.89 -10.61 0.98
C GLY A 42 -9.37 -10.55 1.04
N MET A 43 -8.82 -10.27 2.22
CA MET A 43 -7.36 -10.29 2.44
C MET A 43 -6.77 -11.66 2.13
N HIS A 44 -7.39 -12.74 2.56
CA HIS A 44 -6.93 -14.08 2.20
C HIS A 44 -7.11 -14.36 0.70
N ALA A 45 -8.25 -14.01 0.11
CA ALA A 45 -8.54 -14.29 -1.30
C ALA A 45 -7.56 -13.59 -2.24
N VAL A 46 -7.17 -12.33 -1.97
CA VAL A 46 -6.27 -11.58 -2.85
C VAL A 46 -4.84 -12.13 -2.85
N TYR A 47 -4.41 -12.75 -1.74
CA TYR A 47 -3.13 -13.47 -1.67
C TYR A 47 -3.23 -14.89 -2.23
N ASP A 48 -4.25 -15.65 -1.83
CA ASP A 48 -4.41 -17.06 -2.21
C ASP A 48 -4.69 -17.24 -3.71
N SER A 49 -5.38 -16.28 -4.34
CA SER A 49 -5.54 -16.24 -5.80
C SER A 49 -4.24 -15.88 -6.54
N GLY A 50 -3.24 -15.35 -5.83
CA GLY A 50 -2.04 -14.80 -6.44
C GLY A 50 -2.23 -13.44 -7.12
N TYR A 51 -3.43 -12.84 -7.05
CA TYR A 51 -3.73 -11.61 -7.77
C TYR A 51 -2.88 -10.43 -7.27
N VAL A 52 -2.65 -10.29 -5.96
CA VAL A 52 -1.80 -9.23 -5.39
C VAL A 52 -0.34 -9.31 -5.86
N THR A 53 0.10 -10.47 -6.32
CA THR A 53 1.47 -10.69 -6.83
C THR A 53 1.53 -10.91 -8.35
N GLY A 54 0.42 -10.65 -9.06
CA GLY A 54 0.35 -10.80 -10.52
C GLY A 54 0.47 -12.24 -11.02
N GLN A 55 0.33 -13.24 -10.13
CA GLN A 55 0.35 -14.67 -10.47
C GLN A 55 -1.05 -15.22 -10.75
N GLY A 56 -2.09 -14.49 -10.36
CA GLY A 56 -3.49 -14.75 -10.64
C GLY A 56 -4.18 -13.53 -11.23
N THR A 57 -5.48 -13.65 -11.45
CA THR A 57 -6.31 -12.63 -12.09
C THR A 57 -7.35 -12.04 -11.14
N GLU A 58 -7.93 -10.91 -11.52
CA GLU A 58 -9.08 -10.31 -10.85
C GLU A 58 -10.26 -11.31 -10.75
N ALA A 59 -10.50 -12.08 -11.82
CA ALA A 59 -11.55 -13.10 -11.83
C ALA A 59 -11.29 -14.24 -10.83
N ASP A 60 -10.02 -14.67 -10.65
CA ASP A 60 -9.66 -15.67 -9.64
C ASP A 60 -9.91 -15.15 -8.23
N PHE A 61 -9.58 -13.90 -7.97
CA PHE A 61 -9.87 -13.24 -6.69
C PHE A 61 -11.37 -13.21 -6.40
N TRP A 62 -12.20 -12.74 -7.37
CA TRP A 62 -13.63 -12.66 -7.18
C TRP A 62 -14.29 -14.05 -7.04
N ALA A 63 -13.82 -15.04 -7.79
CA ALA A 63 -14.31 -16.42 -7.67
C ALA A 63 -14.06 -16.96 -6.26
N LEU A 64 -12.83 -16.79 -5.75
CA LEU A 64 -12.43 -17.27 -4.43
C LEU A 64 -13.17 -16.54 -3.30
N LEU A 65 -13.35 -15.21 -3.42
CA LEU A 65 -14.09 -14.43 -2.44
C LEU A 65 -15.57 -14.83 -2.38
N ARG A 66 -16.21 -15.07 -3.55
CA ARG A 66 -17.59 -15.58 -3.61
C ARG A 66 -17.74 -16.95 -2.96
N GLU A 67 -16.81 -17.86 -3.22
CA GLU A 67 -16.80 -19.19 -2.58
C GLU A 67 -16.77 -19.08 -1.05
N ARG A 68 -15.98 -18.16 -0.52
CA ARG A 68 -15.79 -18.00 0.92
C ARG A 68 -16.91 -17.28 1.65
N THR A 69 -17.56 -16.33 0.96
CA THR A 69 -18.46 -15.38 1.61
C THR A 69 -19.91 -15.46 1.13
N GLY A 70 -20.14 -16.06 -0.03
CA GLY A 70 -21.45 -16.01 -0.71
C GLY A 70 -21.73 -14.66 -1.37
N LEU A 71 -20.74 -13.75 -1.50
CA LEU A 71 -20.88 -12.49 -2.23
C LEU A 71 -21.41 -12.71 -3.64
N ARG A 72 -22.24 -11.79 -4.13
CA ARG A 72 -22.83 -11.84 -5.46
C ARG A 72 -22.60 -10.53 -6.20
N GLY A 73 -22.72 -10.56 -7.52
CA GLY A 73 -22.61 -9.37 -8.35
C GLY A 73 -21.64 -9.56 -9.52
N ASP A 74 -21.63 -8.60 -10.41
CA ASP A 74 -20.70 -8.51 -11.52
C ASP A 74 -19.32 -8.03 -11.04
N ASP A 75 -18.24 -8.63 -11.53
CA ASP A 75 -16.88 -8.31 -11.10
C ASP A 75 -16.54 -6.83 -11.27
N ALA A 76 -16.95 -6.23 -12.40
CA ALA A 76 -16.65 -4.83 -12.66
C ALA A 76 -17.33 -3.90 -11.64
N VAL A 77 -18.59 -4.20 -11.28
CA VAL A 77 -19.33 -3.40 -10.28
C VAL A 77 -18.70 -3.53 -8.90
N LEU A 78 -18.35 -4.77 -8.50
CA LEU A 78 -17.68 -5.02 -7.21
C LEU A 78 -16.32 -4.33 -7.14
N THR A 79 -15.56 -4.38 -8.23
CA THR A 79 -14.25 -3.74 -8.34
C THR A 79 -14.36 -2.21 -8.22
N GLU A 80 -15.30 -1.57 -8.91
CA GLU A 80 -15.50 -0.13 -8.80
C GLU A 80 -15.84 0.29 -7.35
N THR A 81 -16.66 -0.49 -6.65
CA THR A 81 -16.96 -0.22 -5.22
C THR A 81 -15.70 -0.19 -4.37
N ILE A 82 -14.75 -1.11 -4.60
CA ILE A 82 -13.47 -1.12 -3.88
C ILE A 82 -12.57 0.03 -4.33
N ILE A 83 -12.45 0.26 -5.63
CA ILE A 83 -11.60 1.32 -6.19
C ILE A 83 -12.04 2.69 -5.70
N ASP A 84 -13.33 2.97 -5.65
CA ASP A 84 -13.89 4.24 -5.18
C ASP A 84 -13.59 4.52 -3.70
N GLY A 85 -13.33 3.47 -2.91
CA GLY A 85 -12.89 3.59 -1.52
C GLY A 85 -11.47 4.14 -1.36
N PHE A 86 -10.61 4.07 -2.39
CA PHE A 86 -9.25 4.59 -2.34
C PHE A 86 -9.20 6.10 -2.59
N VAL A 87 -9.52 6.88 -1.58
CA VAL A 87 -9.46 8.34 -1.65
C VAL A 87 -8.04 8.81 -1.31
N VAL A 88 -7.30 9.26 -2.33
CA VAL A 88 -5.93 9.79 -2.16
C VAL A 88 -5.97 11.02 -1.26
N ARG A 89 -5.07 11.07 -0.28
CA ARG A 89 -4.93 12.18 0.68
C ARG A 89 -4.11 13.34 0.08
N PRO A 90 -4.72 14.48 -0.31
CA PRO A 90 -3.98 15.54 -1.00
C PRO A 90 -2.82 16.12 -0.18
N TRP A 91 -2.98 16.20 1.15
CA TRP A 91 -1.93 16.69 2.04
C TRP A 91 -0.68 15.79 2.05
N MET A 92 -0.86 14.48 1.82
CA MET A 92 0.25 13.54 1.75
C MET A 92 1.05 13.76 0.45
N LEU A 93 0.37 14.03 -0.67
CA LEU A 93 1.06 14.37 -1.93
C LEU A 93 1.86 15.68 -1.80
N VAL A 94 1.33 16.68 -1.08
CA VAL A 94 2.07 17.91 -0.77
C VAL A 94 3.33 17.60 0.06
N LEU A 95 3.22 16.71 1.05
CA LEU A 95 4.36 16.27 1.84
C LEU A 95 5.42 15.55 0.98
N VAL A 96 4.99 14.66 0.08
CA VAL A 96 5.88 13.96 -0.87
C VAL A 96 6.64 14.97 -1.73
N GLN A 97 5.96 15.97 -2.28
CA GLN A 97 6.60 17.03 -3.08
C GLN A 97 7.63 17.83 -2.25
N ARG A 98 7.31 18.12 -0.98
CA ARG A 98 8.25 18.77 -0.05
C ARG A 98 9.50 17.91 0.19
N LEU A 99 9.34 16.61 0.42
CA LEU A 99 10.48 15.70 0.59
C LEU A 99 11.36 15.65 -0.65
N ARG A 100 10.76 15.61 -1.86
CA ARG A 100 11.50 15.70 -3.12
C ARG A 100 12.28 17.01 -3.24
N SER A 101 11.67 18.14 -2.88
CA SER A 101 12.36 19.44 -2.90
C SER A 101 13.53 19.53 -1.92
N LEU A 102 13.53 18.70 -0.87
CA LEU A 102 14.63 18.54 0.08
C LEU A 102 15.70 17.52 -0.39
N GLY A 103 15.52 16.95 -1.59
CA GLY A 103 16.49 16.05 -2.19
C GLY A 103 16.32 14.57 -1.83
N TYR A 104 15.22 14.18 -1.20
CA TYR A 104 14.90 12.77 -0.97
C TYR A 104 14.33 12.14 -2.24
N VAL A 105 14.75 10.93 -2.56
CA VAL A 105 14.05 10.07 -3.51
C VAL A 105 12.74 9.61 -2.85
N THR A 106 11.62 9.73 -3.54
CA THR A 106 10.31 9.31 -3.02
C THR A 106 9.73 8.17 -3.83
N GLY A 107 9.07 7.23 -3.15
CA GLY A 107 8.45 6.10 -3.84
C GLY A 107 7.23 5.56 -3.13
N ILE A 108 6.44 4.78 -3.88
CA ILE A 108 5.38 3.93 -3.36
C ILE A 108 5.96 2.52 -3.22
N LEU A 109 5.74 1.85 -2.09
CA LEU A 109 5.97 0.42 -1.90
C LEU A 109 4.72 -0.19 -1.28
N SER A 110 3.91 -0.84 -2.10
CA SER A 110 2.57 -1.27 -1.69
C SER A 110 2.21 -2.66 -2.19
N ASP A 111 1.50 -3.41 -1.36
CA ASP A 111 0.85 -4.65 -1.74
C ASP A 111 -0.50 -4.31 -2.36
N GLN A 112 -0.52 -4.16 -3.68
CA GLN A 112 -1.69 -3.80 -4.48
C GLN A 112 -1.75 -4.65 -5.75
N THR A 113 -2.97 -4.81 -6.27
CA THR A 113 -3.20 -5.42 -7.58
C THR A 113 -2.91 -4.41 -8.70
N ASP A 114 -3.26 -4.70 -9.94
CA ASP A 114 -3.25 -3.74 -11.05
C ASP A 114 -4.26 -2.59 -10.89
N TRP A 115 -5.14 -2.66 -9.88
CA TRP A 115 -6.04 -1.55 -9.52
C TRP A 115 -5.28 -0.27 -9.18
N LEU A 116 -4.05 -0.37 -8.65
CA LEU A 116 -3.22 0.81 -8.39
C LEU A 116 -2.94 1.60 -9.68
N ASP A 117 -2.75 0.91 -10.81
CA ASP A 117 -2.55 1.57 -12.11
C ASP A 117 -3.85 2.18 -12.65
N ARG A 118 -5.00 1.53 -12.40
CA ARG A 118 -6.32 2.08 -12.74
C ARG A 118 -6.62 3.34 -11.94
N LEU A 119 -6.28 3.35 -10.65
CA LEU A 119 -6.39 4.53 -9.78
C LEU A 119 -5.51 5.68 -10.29
N ASP A 120 -4.26 5.39 -10.67
CA ASP A 120 -3.36 6.42 -11.21
C ASP A 120 -3.85 6.97 -12.56
N ALA A 121 -4.41 6.13 -13.41
CA ALA A 121 -4.96 6.57 -14.70
C ALA A 121 -6.04 7.68 -14.54
N GLY A 122 -6.82 7.63 -13.44
CA GLY A 122 -7.82 8.64 -13.11
C GLY A 122 -7.28 9.84 -12.32
N GLN A 123 -6.28 9.64 -11.47
CA GLN A 123 -5.85 10.63 -10.47
C GLN A 123 -4.43 11.18 -10.69
N HIS A 124 -3.61 10.52 -11.51
CA HIS A 124 -2.26 10.93 -11.92
C HIS A 124 -1.30 11.20 -10.74
N PHE A 125 -1.37 10.44 -9.65
CA PHE A 125 -0.53 10.65 -8.47
C PHE A 125 0.88 10.06 -8.63
N TYR A 126 1.11 9.08 -9.53
CA TYR A 126 2.44 8.51 -9.78
C TYR A 126 3.49 9.59 -10.14
N ARG A 127 3.07 10.65 -10.85
CA ARG A 127 3.95 11.78 -11.20
C ARG A 127 4.57 12.50 -10.00
N CYS A 128 3.99 12.32 -8.80
CA CYS A 128 4.51 12.90 -7.57
C CYS A 128 5.70 12.09 -7.01
N PHE A 129 5.94 10.88 -7.51
CA PHE A 129 6.96 9.98 -7.01
C PHE A 129 8.05 9.70 -8.04
N ASP A 130 9.23 9.32 -7.56
CA ASP A 130 10.36 8.92 -8.42
C ASP A 130 10.31 7.43 -8.75
N ARG A 131 9.66 6.61 -7.89
CA ARG A 131 9.53 5.16 -8.04
C ARG A 131 8.16 4.67 -7.58
N VAL A 132 7.70 3.60 -8.22
CA VAL A 132 6.47 2.86 -7.81
C VAL A 132 6.79 1.37 -7.80
N TYR A 133 6.75 0.79 -6.61
CA TYR A 133 6.94 -0.63 -6.34
C TYR A 133 5.59 -1.22 -5.96
N ASN A 134 4.91 -1.84 -6.91
CA ASN A 134 3.66 -2.55 -6.72
C ASN A 134 3.93 -4.05 -6.65
N SER A 135 3.46 -4.75 -5.63
CA SER A 135 3.61 -6.21 -5.48
C SER A 135 3.14 -6.98 -6.70
N TYR A 136 2.09 -6.52 -7.36
CA TYR A 136 1.59 -7.09 -8.62
C TYR A 136 2.68 -7.18 -9.71
N ARG A 137 3.48 -6.12 -9.84
CA ARG A 137 4.57 -6.05 -10.83
C ARG A 137 5.86 -6.71 -10.32
N LEU A 138 6.08 -6.70 -9.00
CA LEU A 138 7.27 -7.29 -8.39
C LEU A 138 7.21 -8.82 -8.30
N GLY A 139 6.00 -9.40 -8.38
CA GLY A 139 5.79 -10.83 -8.17
C GLY A 139 5.85 -11.26 -6.71
N LYS A 140 6.00 -10.32 -5.77
CA LYS A 140 6.06 -10.55 -4.33
C LYS A 140 5.63 -9.33 -3.54
N GLY A 141 5.02 -9.57 -2.38
CA GLY A 141 4.57 -8.52 -1.47
C GLY A 141 5.45 -8.37 -0.22
N LYS A 142 5.07 -7.47 0.67
CA LYS A 142 5.77 -7.14 1.93
C LYS A 142 5.77 -8.30 2.95
N CYS A 143 4.98 -9.35 2.70
CA CYS A 143 5.06 -10.61 3.45
C CYS A 143 6.36 -11.37 3.20
N ASP A 144 6.99 -11.19 2.03
CA ASP A 144 8.33 -11.66 1.72
C ASP A 144 9.35 -10.55 2.05
N PRO A 145 10.13 -10.69 3.15
CA PRO A 145 11.07 -9.65 3.57
C PRO A 145 12.15 -9.33 2.53
N SER A 146 12.37 -10.19 1.54
CA SER A 146 13.35 -9.93 0.49
C SER A 146 12.99 -8.74 -0.38
N VAL A 147 11.70 -8.34 -0.44
CA VAL A 147 11.24 -7.17 -1.19
C VAL A 147 11.96 -5.89 -0.76
N PHE A 148 12.24 -5.73 0.53
CA PHE A 148 12.93 -4.54 1.05
C PHE A 148 14.38 -4.46 0.57
N GLY A 149 15.06 -5.61 0.47
CA GLY A 149 16.40 -5.71 -0.08
C GLY A 149 16.45 -5.41 -1.57
N ASP A 150 15.48 -5.93 -2.33
CA ASP A 150 15.39 -5.70 -3.78
C ASP A 150 15.12 -4.23 -4.09
N VAL A 151 14.21 -3.61 -3.34
CA VAL A 151 13.90 -2.17 -3.49
C VAL A 151 15.12 -1.31 -3.14
N ALA A 152 15.87 -1.67 -2.09
CA ALA A 152 17.11 -0.99 -1.74
C ALA A 152 18.16 -1.11 -2.86
N ALA A 153 18.29 -2.30 -3.46
CA ALA A 153 19.19 -2.54 -4.59
C ALA A 153 18.80 -1.75 -5.84
N ASP A 154 17.50 -1.70 -6.20
CA ASP A 154 17.00 -0.89 -7.33
C ASP A 154 17.27 0.61 -7.13
N LEU A 155 17.15 1.10 -5.91
CA LEU A 155 17.46 2.48 -5.55
C LEU A 155 18.98 2.77 -5.51
N GLY A 156 19.83 1.74 -5.52
CA GLY A 156 21.28 1.87 -5.33
C GLY A 156 21.64 2.38 -3.93
N LEU A 157 20.84 2.04 -2.93
CA LEU A 157 20.97 2.50 -1.53
C LEU A 157 21.17 1.30 -0.59
N SER A 158 21.83 1.56 0.54
CA SER A 158 21.78 0.60 1.65
C SER A 158 20.42 0.69 2.36
N PRO A 159 19.89 -0.41 2.93
CA PRO A 159 18.61 -0.40 3.66
C PRO A 159 18.51 0.71 4.71
N SER A 160 19.60 1.00 5.44
CA SER A 160 19.65 2.07 6.45
C SER A 160 19.52 3.50 5.91
N GLN A 161 19.54 3.67 4.58
CA GLN A 161 19.32 4.95 3.91
C GLN A 161 17.87 5.14 3.46
N ILE A 162 16.99 4.21 3.78
CA ILE A 162 15.58 4.23 3.38
C ILE A 162 14.70 4.37 4.62
N LEU A 163 13.74 5.29 4.57
CA LEU A 163 12.63 5.38 5.51
C LEU A 163 11.38 4.82 4.83
N PHE A 164 10.72 3.87 5.46
CA PHE A 164 9.45 3.31 5.02
C PHE A 164 8.30 3.73 5.94
N ILE A 165 7.16 4.08 5.39
CA ILE A 165 5.94 4.48 6.11
C ILE A 165 4.83 3.52 5.73
N ASP A 166 4.25 2.85 6.74
CA ASP A 166 3.20 1.84 6.53
C ASP A 166 2.28 1.81 7.76
N ASP A 167 1.00 1.58 7.58
CA ASP A 167 0.01 1.50 8.65
C ASP A 167 -0.07 0.11 9.29
N ASN A 168 0.48 -0.91 8.63
CA ASN A 168 0.55 -2.26 9.16
C ASN A 168 1.81 -2.48 10.00
N ASP A 169 1.64 -2.68 11.30
CA ASP A 169 2.73 -2.91 12.26
C ASP A 169 3.64 -4.09 11.86
N GLN A 170 3.10 -5.14 11.22
CA GLN A 170 3.90 -6.28 10.78
C GLN A 170 4.82 -5.90 9.63
N ASN A 171 4.37 -5.07 8.68
CA ASN A 171 5.21 -4.57 7.59
C ASN A 171 6.31 -3.66 8.14
N VAL A 172 5.97 -2.77 9.08
CA VAL A 172 6.95 -1.92 9.78
C VAL A 172 8.03 -2.77 10.47
N LYS A 173 7.64 -3.86 11.16
CA LYS A 173 8.58 -4.78 11.80
C LYS A 173 9.47 -5.49 10.78
N ARG A 174 8.90 -5.99 9.67
CA ARG A 174 9.66 -6.64 8.59
C ARG A 174 10.67 -5.68 7.96
N ALA A 175 10.24 -4.45 7.63
CA ALA A 175 11.14 -3.42 7.09
C ALA A 175 12.31 -3.11 8.03
N ARG A 176 12.04 -2.96 9.33
CA ARG A 176 13.10 -2.75 10.35
C ARG A 176 14.04 -3.95 10.45
N SER A 177 13.51 -5.17 10.40
CA SER A 177 14.32 -6.40 10.39
C SER A 177 15.20 -6.53 9.15
N ALA A 178 14.76 -5.96 8.02
CA ALA A 178 15.53 -5.87 6.79
C ALA A 178 16.56 -4.71 6.79
N GLY A 179 16.63 -3.95 7.89
CA GLY A 179 17.58 -2.85 8.09
C GLY A 179 17.11 -1.46 7.64
N LEU A 180 15.86 -1.31 7.22
CA LEU A 180 15.27 -0.02 6.91
C LEU A 180 14.94 0.75 8.21
N HIS A 181 14.87 2.06 8.12
CA HIS A 181 14.08 2.83 9.08
C HIS A 181 12.61 2.70 8.71
N ALA A 182 11.71 2.70 9.71
CA ALA A 182 10.29 2.66 9.42
C ALA A 182 9.46 3.42 10.46
N ILE A 183 8.43 4.11 9.99
CA ILE A 183 7.41 4.79 10.80
C ILE A 183 6.10 4.01 10.68
N HIS A 184 5.47 3.68 11.80
CA HIS A 184 4.14 3.12 11.83
C HIS A 184 3.13 4.27 11.75
N TYR A 185 2.51 4.43 10.58
CA TYR A 185 1.45 5.42 10.39
C TYR A 185 0.20 5.00 11.16
N ARG A 186 -0.33 5.88 11.99
CA ARG A 186 -1.55 5.66 12.78
C ARG A 186 -2.57 6.77 12.59
N ASP A 187 -2.07 7.99 12.60
CA ASP A 187 -2.85 9.20 12.36
C ASP A 187 -1.91 10.31 11.87
N ARG A 188 -2.52 11.31 11.22
CA ARG A 188 -1.78 12.43 10.63
C ARG A 188 -0.90 13.18 11.63
N LYS A 189 -1.42 13.45 12.83
CA LYS A 189 -0.71 14.27 13.81
C LYS A 189 0.55 13.57 14.31
N ARG A 190 0.40 12.33 14.77
CA ARG A 190 1.52 11.52 15.28
C ARG A 190 2.56 11.28 14.21
N PHE A 191 2.10 11.00 12.99
CA PHE A 191 2.99 10.79 11.85
C PHE A 191 3.84 12.04 11.56
N LEU A 192 3.23 13.22 11.47
CA LEU A 192 3.97 14.46 11.21
C LEU A 192 4.94 14.78 12.36
N ASP A 193 4.53 14.62 13.62
CA ASP A 193 5.39 14.82 14.78
C ASP A 193 6.59 13.83 14.77
N GLU A 194 6.42 12.59 14.30
CA GLU A 194 7.50 11.60 14.22
C GLU A 194 8.41 11.88 13.02
N LEU A 195 7.86 12.23 11.87
CA LEU A 195 8.61 12.58 10.67
C LEU A 195 9.47 13.83 10.89
N ASP A 196 8.91 14.88 11.51
CA ASP A 196 9.67 16.10 11.81
C ASP A 196 10.85 15.82 12.76
N ARG A 197 10.63 15.04 13.81
CA ARG A 197 11.73 14.59 14.70
C ARG A 197 12.78 13.78 13.94
N TRP A 198 12.33 12.97 12.99
CA TRP A 198 13.21 12.16 12.17
C TRP A 198 14.03 13.01 11.19
N LEU A 199 13.43 14.04 10.55
CA LEU A 199 14.10 14.98 9.66
C LEU A 199 15.09 15.88 10.40
N LEU A 200 14.72 16.35 11.63
CA LEU A 200 15.58 17.22 12.44
C LEU A 200 16.78 16.48 13.07
N ALA A 201 16.71 15.17 13.21
CA ALA A 201 17.80 14.36 13.78
C ALA A 201 18.88 13.99 12.72
N GLY A 202 18.73 14.40 11.48
CA GLY A 202 19.68 14.21 10.36
C GLY A 202 20.44 15.45 10.07
#